data_4c1e4eb9392961b95279c54800354900
#
_entry.id   4c1e4eb9392961b95279c54800354900
#
_cell.length_a   1.000
_cell.length_b   1.000
_cell.length_c   1.000
_cell.angle_alpha   90.00
_cell.angle_beta   90.00
_cell.angle_gamma   90.00
#
_symmetry.space_group_name_H-M   'P 1'
#
loop_
_entity.id
_entity.type
_entity.pdbx_description
1 polymer ?
#
loop_
_entity_poly.entity_id
_entity_poly.type
_entity_poly.pdbx_seq_one_letter_code
_entity_poly.pdbx_strand_id
1 'polypeptide(L)'
;MPLTLNEMRDNCQKARTRMQQARQEHWAFGAFNLDDQATLKAVAQAAAEKQAPVLVEVSQGEVDDIGLDNVRDLVDNVKREFGVEMYVNLDHSPSVEAAKKGIEAGFEFIHIDVSQANHDASDQEIIAATSEVVEYARLTGALVESEPHYFGGSSNLHTETIDYEAIKQTFSTPEGAAAFITATGIDTFAAAIGNLHGKYPVPKQLDLELLQRIRDAIDCNISLHGGSGTPGHFFESAVKIGVTKVNINSDMRVAYRQTLDKVLADNPDEYSVSKLINKHVIPAVQAIVESKLDTFNSVGRAV
;
A
#
# COMPACT_ATOMS: atom_id res chain seq x y z
N MET A 1 -0.96 13.42 20.49
CA MET A 1 -0.88 12.58 21.73
C MET A 1 -1.00 11.14 21.30
N PRO A 2 -0.20 10.24 21.88
CA PRO A 2 -0.31 8.82 21.53
C PRO A 2 -1.74 8.31 21.71
N LEU A 3 -2.19 7.44 20.81
CA LEU A 3 -3.49 6.80 20.91
C LEU A 3 -3.55 5.90 22.15
N THR A 4 -4.67 5.88 22.84
CA THR A 4 -4.92 4.87 23.88
C THR A 4 -5.16 3.51 23.22
N LEU A 5 -4.95 2.42 23.95
CA LEU A 5 -5.21 1.07 23.44
C LEU A 5 -6.67 0.88 22.96
N ASN A 6 -7.63 1.54 23.60
CA ASN A 6 -9.03 1.46 23.17
C ASN A 6 -9.24 2.18 21.81
N GLU A 7 -8.65 3.35 21.63
CA GLU A 7 -8.70 4.07 20.34
C GLU A 7 -8.03 3.27 19.23
N MET A 8 -6.89 2.63 19.49
CA MET A 8 -6.23 1.73 18.53
C MET A 8 -7.17 0.59 18.13
N ARG A 9 -7.80 -0.08 19.10
CA ARG A 9 -8.75 -1.17 18.85
C ARG A 9 -9.96 -0.72 18.04
N ASP A 10 -10.52 0.43 18.37
CA ASP A 10 -11.66 1.00 17.64
C ASP A 10 -11.29 1.33 16.20
N ASN A 11 -10.11 1.91 15.96
CA ASN A 11 -9.61 2.21 14.62
C ASN A 11 -9.36 0.94 13.82
N CYS A 12 -8.69 -0.05 14.38
CA CYS A 12 -8.45 -1.34 13.74
C CYS A 12 -9.75 -2.09 13.42
N GLN A 13 -10.75 -2.03 14.32
CA GLN A 13 -12.06 -2.63 14.08
C GLN A 13 -12.80 -1.94 12.92
N LYS A 14 -12.73 -0.60 12.84
CA LYS A 14 -13.26 0.15 11.69
C LYS A 14 -12.56 -0.26 10.41
N ALA A 15 -11.22 -0.28 10.40
CA ALA A 15 -10.42 -0.69 9.24
C ALA A 15 -10.79 -2.11 8.77
N ARG A 16 -10.94 -3.06 9.69
CA ARG A 16 -11.37 -4.44 9.41
C ARG A 16 -12.76 -4.49 8.76
N THR A 17 -13.71 -3.75 9.30
CA THR A 17 -15.06 -3.65 8.74
C THR A 17 -15.03 -3.10 7.31
N ARG A 18 -14.20 -2.07 7.07
CA ARG A 18 -14.07 -1.46 5.75
C ARG A 18 -13.41 -2.40 4.73
N MET A 19 -12.40 -3.19 5.14
CA MET A 19 -11.81 -4.22 4.27
C MET A 19 -12.83 -5.31 3.88
N GLN A 20 -13.68 -5.72 4.81
CA GLN A 20 -14.77 -6.65 4.53
C GLN A 20 -15.79 -6.07 3.54
N GLN A 21 -16.16 -4.80 3.70
CA GLN A 21 -17.04 -4.09 2.75
C GLN A 21 -16.38 -3.98 1.38
N ALA A 22 -15.09 -3.60 1.30
CA ALA A 22 -14.34 -3.53 0.06
C ALA A 22 -14.41 -4.85 -0.73
N ARG A 23 -14.23 -5.96 -0.04
CA ARG A 23 -14.33 -7.30 -0.62
C ARG A 23 -15.75 -7.64 -1.10
N GLN A 24 -16.77 -7.34 -0.29
CA GLN A 24 -18.17 -7.67 -0.61
C GLN A 24 -18.73 -6.81 -1.75
N GLU A 25 -18.32 -5.56 -1.82
CA GLU A 25 -18.82 -4.56 -2.76
C GLU A 25 -17.90 -4.34 -3.96
N HIS A 26 -16.82 -5.12 -4.08
CA HIS A 26 -15.86 -5.07 -5.19
C HIS A 26 -15.28 -3.67 -5.44
N TRP A 27 -14.66 -3.11 -4.39
CA TRP A 27 -13.80 -1.94 -4.48
C TRP A 27 -12.49 -2.18 -3.71
N ALA A 28 -11.47 -1.40 -3.95
CA ALA A 28 -10.19 -1.56 -3.25
C ALA A 28 -9.71 -0.24 -2.66
N PHE A 29 -9.05 -0.32 -1.51
CA PHE A 29 -8.25 0.78 -1.00
C PHE A 29 -7.08 1.07 -1.93
N GLY A 30 -6.88 2.33 -2.30
CA GLY A 30 -5.58 2.80 -2.74
C GLY A 30 -4.68 2.99 -1.52
N ALA A 31 -3.53 2.35 -1.52
CA ALA A 31 -2.49 2.51 -0.52
C ALA A 31 -1.36 3.35 -1.14
N PHE A 32 -1.10 4.51 -0.57
CA PHE A 32 -0.26 5.56 -1.15
C PHE A 32 0.90 5.89 -0.22
N ASN A 33 2.15 5.74 -0.72
CA ASN A 33 3.33 6.02 0.10
C ASN A 33 3.44 7.51 0.44
N LEU A 34 3.81 7.76 1.68
CA LEU A 34 4.02 9.08 2.26
C LEU A 34 5.52 9.43 2.20
N ASP A 35 5.94 10.19 1.20
CA ASP A 35 7.33 10.67 1.14
C ASP A 35 7.54 11.95 1.98
N ASP A 36 6.53 12.84 2.02
CA ASP A 36 6.57 14.10 2.74
C ASP A 36 5.16 14.66 3.02
N GLN A 37 5.08 15.80 3.69
CA GLN A 37 3.80 16.46 3.99
C GLN A 37 3.04 16.88 2.71
N ALA A 38 3.72 17.19 1.61
CA ALA A 38 3.06 17.58 0.37
C ALA A 38 2.36 16.37 -0.26
N THR A 39 2.99 15.20 -0.23
CA THR A 39 2.41 13.93 -0.66
C THR A 39 1.17 13.59 0.17
N LEU A 40 1.27 13.70 1.52
CA LEU A 40 0.13 13.45 2.41
C LEU A 40 -1.05 14.39 2.11
N LYS A 41 -0.78 15.68 1.87
CA LYS A 41 -1.80 16.64 1.47
C LYS A 41 -2.47 16.27 0.16
N ALA A 42 -1.69 15.87 -0.84
CA ALA A 42 -2.21 15.46 -2.14
C ALA A 42 -3.16 14.26 -2.01
N VAL A 43 -2.79 13.25 -1.20
CA VAL A 43 -3.62 12.08 -0.92
C VAL A 43 -4.91 12.50 -0.20
N ALA A 44 -4.82 13.36 0.82
CA ALA A 44 -5.99 13.83 1.56
C ALA A 44 -6.96 14.65 0.69
N GLN A 45 -6.44 15.54 -0.16
CA GLN A 45 -7.26 16.31 -1.09
C GLN A 45 -7.98 15.42 -2.11
N ALA A 46 -7.28 14.41 -2.66
CA ALA A 46 -7.88 13.42 -3.55
C ALA A 46 -8.96 12.58 -2.84
N ALA A 47 -8.70 12.13 -1.62
CA ALA A 47 -9.65 11.38 -0.81
C ALA A 47 -10.92 12.20 -0.52
N ALA A 48 -10.77 13.50 -0.19
CA ALA A 48 -11.89 14.42 0.03
C ALA A 48 -12.70 14.66 -1.26
N GLU A 49 -12.02 14.98 -2.37
CA GLU A 49 -12.69 15.25 -3.66
C GLU A 49 -13.45 14.02 -4.17
N LYS A 50 -12.87 12.85 -4.04
CA LYS A 50 -13.47 11.58 -4.48
C LYS A 50 -14.40 10.94 -3.45
N GLN A 51 -14.48 11.47 -2.24
CA GLN A 51 -15.18 10.84 -1.12
C GLN A 51 -14.79 9.36 -0.98
N ALA A 52 -13.49 9.09 -1.03
CA ALA A 52 -12.94 7.74 -1.06
C ALA A 52 -12.11 7.44 0.18
N PRO A 53 -12.21 6.23 0.76
CA PRO A 53 -11.31 5.80 1.82
C PRO A 53 -9.94 5.46 1.23
N VAL A 54 -8.86 5.79 1.96
CA VAL A 54 -7.48 5.58 1.53
C VAL A 54 -6.61 4.99 2.64
N LEU A 55 -5.54 4.32 2.24
CA LEU A 55 -4.41 4.00 3.12
C LEU A 55 -3.26 4.95 2.80
N VAL A 56 -2.63 5.49 3.83
CA VAL A 56 -1.32 6.12 3.76
C VAL A 56 -0.31 5.11 4.28
N GLU A 57 0.74 4.87 3.52
CA GLU A 57 1.73 3.87 3.89
C GLU A 57 3.14 4.42 3.93
N VAL A 58 3.96 3.84 4.80
CA VAL A 58 5.39 4.14 4.94
C VAL A 58 6.18 2.85 4.97
N SER A 59 7.24 2.77 4.18
CA SER A 59 8.25 1.73 4.25
C SER A 59 9.41 2.15 5.14
N GLN A 60 10.40 1.29 5.31
CA GLN A 60 11.51 1.55 6.25
C GLN A 60 12.22 2.89 6.00
N GLY A 61 12.39 3.30 4.72
CA GLY A 61 13.04 4.58 4.38
C GLY A 61 12.27 5.78 4.92
N GLU A 62 10.95 5.81 4.75
CA GLU A 62 10.10 6.88 5.27
C GLU A 62 9.99 6.82 6.80
N VAL A 63 10.02 5.61 7.38
CA VAL A 63 10.06 5.45 8.86
C VAL A 63 11.34 6.03 9.44
N ASP A 64 12.49 5.79 8.81
CA ASP A 64 13.78 6.30 9.28
C ASP A 64 13.86 7.84 9.16
N ASP A 65 13.20 8.43 8.14
CA ASP A 65 13.18 9.88 7.92
C ASP A 65 12.17 10.62 8.81
N ILE A 66 10.95 10.11 8.91
CA ILE A 66 9.83 10.79 9.57
C ILE A 66 9.63 10.30 11.02
N GLY A 67 9.75 8.99 11.26
CA GLY A 67 9.44 8.33 12.53
C GLY A 67 7.96 7.90 12.64
N LEU A 68 7.72 6.73 13.23
CA LEU A 68 6.37 6.11 13.32
C LEU A 68 5.35 7.02 14.02
N ASP A 69 5.71 7.56 15.19
CA ASP A 69 4.81 8.43 15.96
C ASP A 69 4.48 9.72 15.21
N ASN A 70 5.47 10.30 14.49
CA ASN A 70 5.25 11.48 13.68
C ASN A 70 4.31 11.18 12.50
N VAL A 71 4.46 10.04 11.84
CA VAL A 71 3.55 9.60 10.76
C VAL A 71 2.13 9.49 11.32
N ARG A 72 1.96 8.83 12.47
CA ARG A 72 0.63 8.68 13.10
C ARG A 72 0.01 10.04 13.42
N ASP A 73 0.73 10.93 14.09
CA ASP A 73 0.24 12.26 14.44
C ASP A 73 -0.08 13.11 13.21
N LEU A 74 0.77 13.07 12.17
CA LEU A 74 0.55 13.79 10.91
C LEU A 74 -0.74 13.31 10.20
N VAL A 75 -0.91 12.00 10.07
CA VAL A 75 -2.09 11.41 9.41
C VAL A 75 -3.35 11.75 10.20
N ASP A 76 -3.34 11.63 11.54
CA ASP A 76 -4.51 11.95 12.37
C ASP A 76 -4.87 13.45 12.30
N ASN A 77 -3.88 14.34 12.20
CA ASN A 77 -4.11 15.76 12.02
C ASN A 77 -4.75 16.06 10.67
N VAL A 78 -4.19 15.52 9.59
CA VAL A 78 -4.68 15.72 8.22
C VAL A 78 -6.07 15.09 8.03
N LYS A 79 -6.30 13.91 8.57
CA LYS A 79 -7.61 13.24 8.59
C LYS A 79 -8.70 14.14 9.19
N ARG A 80 -8.39 14.83 10.30
CA ARG A 80 -9.32 15.78 10.93
C ARG A 80 -9.48 17.08 10.13
N GLU A 81 -8.37 17.59 9.56
CA GLU A 81 -8.38 18.84 8.77
C GLU A 81 -9.26 18.73 7.52
N PHE A 82 -9.15 17.61 6.81
CA PHE A 82 -9.86 17.37 5.55
C PHE A 82 -11.18 16.60 5.72
N GLY A 83 -11.45 16.05 6.89
CA GLY A 83 -12.67 15.26 7.13
C GLY A 83 -12.71 13.97 6.31
N VAL A 84 -11.57 13.30 6.12
CA VAL A 84 -11.42 12.13 5.25
C VAL A 84 -11.29 10.82 6.03
N GLU A 85 -11.72 9.73 5.42
CA GLU A 85 -11.50 8.38 5.91
C GLU A 85 -10.12 7.89 5.47
N MET A 86 -9.17 7.81 6.41
CA MET A 86 -7.77 7.49 6.16
C MET A 86 -7.22 6.58 7.25
N TYR A 87 -6.46 5.58 6.88
CA TYR A 87 -5.79 4.63 7.78
C TYR A 87 -4.30 4.58 7.47
N VAL A 88 -3.49 4.08 8.40
CA VAL A 88 -2.03 3.99 8.24
C VAL A 88 -1.60 2.55 8.08
N ASN A 89 -0.73 2.31 7.11
CA ASN A 89 -0.10 1.03 6.84
C ASN A 89 1.42 1.13 7.02
N LEU A 90 2.00 0.18 7.74
CA LEU A 90 3.44 -0.05 7.69
C LEU A 90 3.74 -1.02 6.55
N ASP A 91 4.42 -0.52 5.52
CA ASP A 91 4.67 -1.23 4.27
C ASP A 91 6.04 -1.92 4.29
N HIS A 92 6.09 -3.19 3.91
CA HIS A 92 7.32 -4.00 3.85
C HIS A 92 8.21 -3.91 5.10
N SER A 93 7.63 -4.20 6.27
CA SER A 93 8.38 -4.29 7.53
C SER A 93 9.46 -5.37 7.45
N PRO A 94 10.75 -5.06 7.57
CA PRO A 94 11.83 -6.02 7.34
C PRO A 94 12.04 -7.01 8.49
N SER A 95 11.38 -6.81 9.63
CA SER A 95 11.54 -7.65 10.81
C SER A 95 10.31 -7.63 11.72
N VAL A 96 10.20 -8.66 12.54
CA VAL A 96 9.17 -8.76 13.59
C VAL A 96 9.22 -7.56 14.54
N GLU A 97 10.42 -7.09 14.90
CA GLU A 97 10.58 -5.93 15.78
C GLU A 97 10.05 -4.65 15.13
N ALA A 98 10.35 -4.41 13.85
CA ALA A 98 9.84 -3.26 13.12
C ALA A 98 8.31 -3.30 13.03
N ALA A 99 7.73 -4.45 12.71
CA ALA A 99 6.29 -4.65 12.65
C ALA A 99 5.61 -4.38 14.00
N LYS A 100 6.17 -4.88 15.11
CA LYS A 100 5.66 -4.62 16.46
C LYS A 100 5.66 -3.13 16.81
N LYS A 101 6.72 -2.39 16.47
CA LYS A 101 6.77 -0.94 16.65
C LYS A 101 5.66 -0.21 15.90
N GLY A 102 5.32 -0.64 14.67
CA GLY A 102 4.19 -0.10 13.93
C GLY A 102 2.84 -0.35 14.64
N ILE A 103 2.65 -1.55 15.21
CA ILE A 103 1.47 -1.89 16.01
C ILE A 103 1.40 -1.00 17.27
N GLU A 104 2.52 -0.79 17.95
CA GLU A 104 2.62 0.04 19.15
C GLU A 104 2.37 1.53 18.84
N ALA A 105 2.77 2.00 17.65
CA ALA A 105 2.46 3.35 17.16
C ALA A 105 0.98 3.53 16.74
N GLY A 106 0.18 2.45 16.77
CA GLY A 106 -1.26 2.48 16.47
C GLY A 106 -1.59 2.45 14.98
N PHE A 107 -0.74 1.86 14.16
CA PHE A 107 -1.04 1.64 12.74
C PHE A 107 -2.10 0.55 12.60
N GLU A 108 -3.08 0.78 11.75
CA GLU A 108 -4.19 -0.14 11.52
C GLU A 108 -3.80 -1.33 10.62
N PHE A 109 -2.81 -1.15 9.75
CA PHE A 109 -2.32 -2.17 8.81
C PHE A 109 -0.82 -2.35 8.96
N ILE A 110 -0.37 -3.59 8.96
CA ILE A 110 1.03 -3.99 9.12
C ILE A 110 1.37 -5.03 8.06
N HIS A 111 2.25 -4.70 7.13
CA HIS A 111 2.82 -5.65 6.19
C HIS A 111 4.17 -6.14 6.71
N ILE A 112 4.24 -7.39 7.15
CA ILE A 112 5.49 -8.06 7.51
C ILE A 112 6.10 -8.74 6.28
N ASP A 113 7.32 -8.35 5.93
CA ASP A 113 8.06 -8.86 4.79
C ASP A 113 9.54 -9.05 5.13
N VAL A 114 9.85 -10.14 5.79
CA VAL A 114 11.24 -10.48 6.16
C VAL A 114 12.10 -10.81 4.93
N SER A 115 11.47 -11.11 3.79
CA SER A 115 12.15 -11.37 2.54
C SER A 115 12.82 -10.12 1.94
N GLN A 116 12.35 -8.92 2.30
CA GLN A 116 13.00 -7.65 1.97
C GLN A 116 14.42 -7.54 2.55
N ALA A 117 14.61 -8.00 3.79
CA ALA A 117 15.92 -7.96 4.45
C ALA A 117 16.79 -9.19 4.11
N ASN A 118 16.15 -10.32 3.82
CA ASN A 118 16.81 -11.59 3.50
C ASN A 118 16.07 -12.31 2.36
N HIS A 119 16.49 -12.08 1.12
CA HIS A 119 15.87 -12.69 -0.07
C HIS A 119 15.96 -14.23 -0.08
N ASP A 120 16.86 -14.81 0.73
CA ASP A 120 17.04 -16.26 0.88
C ASP A 120 16.30 -16.83 2.11
N ALA A 121 15.43 -16.03 2.75
CA ALA A 121 14.65 -16.50 3.87
C ALA A 121 13.81 -17.73 3.49
N SER A 122 13.88 -18.77 4.29
CA SER A 122 13.08 -19.99 4.08
C SER A 122 11.60 -19.75 4.40
N ASP A 123 10.72 -20.55 3.77
CA ASP A 123 9.29 -20.53 4.06
C ASP A 123 8.99 -20.64 5.56
N GLN A 124 9.78 -21.47 6.28
CA GLN A 124 9.61 -21.65 7.72
C GLN A 124 9.94 -20.39 8.51
N GLU A 125 10.99 -19.65 8.14
CA GLU A 125 11.36 -18.37 8.76
C GLU A 125 10.30 -17.31 8.49
N ILE A 126 9.78 -17.22 7.26
CA ILE A 126 8.72 -16.29 6.88
C ILE A 126 7.43 -16.61 7.64
N ILE A 127 7.01 -17.88 7.67
CA ILE A 127 5.82 -18.32 8.42
C ILE A 127 5.97 -18.02 9.92
N ALA A 128 7.12 -18.32 10.51
CA ALA A 128 7.36 -18.08 11.93
C ALA A 128 7.29 -16.59 12.28
N ALA A 129 7.98 -15.75 11.52
CA ALA A 129 7.97 -14.30 11.72
C ALA A 129 6.57 -13.71 11.53
N THR A 130 5.87 -14.12 10.47
CA THR A 130 4.50 -13.67 10.18
C THR A 130 3.54 -14.07 11.30
N SER A 131 3.61 -15.33 11.77
CA SER A 131 2.74 -15.81 12.85
C SER A 131 2.98 -15.08 14.17
N GLU A 132 4.23 -14.72 14.47
CA GLU A 132 4.58 -13.95 15.65
C GLU A 132 3.98 -12.53 15.58
N VAL A 133 4.01 -11.89 14.41
CA VAL A 133 3.39 -10.57 14.21
C VAL A 133 1.85 -10.66 14.31
N VAL A 134 1.24 -11.68 13.71
CA VAL A 134 -0.21 -11.92 13.80
C VAL A 134 -0.65 -12.08 15.26
N GLU A 135 0.10 -12.85 16.06
CA GLU A 135 -0.22 -13.01 17.48
C GLU A 135 -0.08 -11.68 18.25
N TYR A 136 0.98 -10.92 17.96
CA TYR A 136 1.18 -9.61 18.59
C TYR A 136 0.12 -8.59 18.19
N ALA A 137 -0.33 -8.60 16.94
CA ALA A 137 -1.36 -7.70 16.43
C ALA A 137 -2.72 -7.87 17.12
N ARG A 138 -2.97 -9.00 17.78
CA ARG A 138 -4.18 -9.21 18.61
C ARG A 138 -4.32 -8.20 19.75
N LEU A 139 -3.20 -7.58 20.17
CA LEU A 139 -3.20 -6.55 21.20
C LEU A 139 -4.08 -5.36 20.81
N THR A 140 -3.94 -4.89 19.58
CA THR A 140 -4.67 -3.73 19.03
C THR A 140 -5.76 -4.12 18.06
N GLY A 141 -5.72 -5.30 17.49
CA GLY A 141 -6.58 -5.76 16.40
C GLY A 141 -6.10 -5.31 15.01
N ALA A 142 -4.84 -4.85 14.88
CA ALA A 142 -4.25 -4.45 13.60
C ALA A 142 -4.35 -5.59 12.58
N LEU A 143 -4.58 -5.22 11.32
CA LEU A 143 -4.66 -6.16 10.21
C LEU A 143 -3.25 -6.47 9.69
N VAL A 144 -2.92 -7.74 9.65
CA VAL A 144 -1.60 -8.19 9.20
C VAL A 144 -1.66 -8.66 7.75
N GLU A 145 -0.74 -8.13 6.96
CA GLU A 145 -0.47 -8.52 5.57
C GLU A 145 0.88 -9.21 5.49
N SER A 146 1.00 -10.22 4.64
CA SER A 146 2.28 -10.85 4.32
C SER A 146 2.26 -11.56 2.97
N GLU A 147 3.45 -11.98 2.53
CA GLU A 147 3.73 -12.71 1.30
C GLU A 147 4.67 -13.89 1.58
N PRO A 148 4.55 -15.02 0.83
CA PRO A 148 5.33 -16.22 1.10
C PRO A 148 6.79 -16.12 0.64
N HIS A 149 7.12 -15.14 -0.22
CA HIS A 149 8.48 -14.96 -0.77
C HIS A 149 8.61 -13.60 -1.45
N TYR A 150 9.84 -13.16 -1.66
CA TYR A 150 10.15 -11.90 -2.33
C TYR A 150 9.72 -11.88 -3.80
N PHE A 151 8.94 -10.86 -4.21
CA PHE A 151 8.43 -10.72 -5.59
C PHE A 151 9.41 -10.07 -6.55
N GLY A 152 10.49 -9.49 -6.06
CA GLY A 152 11.47 -8.79 -6.85
C GLY A 152 11.10 -7.34 -7.19
N GLY A 153 12.11 -6.63 -7.70
CA GLY A 153 12.01 -5.23 -8.09
C GLY A 153 12.15 -4.25 -6.92
N SER A 154 12.43 -3.01 -7.26
CA SER A 154 12.44 -1.87 -6.33
C SER A 154 11.51 -0.78 -6.86
N SER A 155 11.01 0.10 -5.99
CA SER A 155 10.10 1.20 -6.37
C SER A 155 10.79 2.31 -7.18
N ASN A 156 11.69 1.95 -8.10
CA ASN A 156 12.47 2.83 -8.96
C ASN A 156 11.96 2.86 -10.40
N LEU A 157 12.60 3.68 -11.24
CA LEU A 157 12.47 3.61 -12.69
C LEU A 157 13.44 2.56 -13.22
N HIS A 158 12.92 1.55 -13.90
CA HIS A 158 13.66 0.48 -14.52
C HIS A 158 13.90 0.79 -16.00
N THR A 159 15.05 0.36 -16.53
CA THR A 159 15.40 0.51 -17.95
C THR A 159 15.36 -0.81 -18.71
N GLU A 160 15.34 -1.93 -17.96
CA GLU A 160 15.23 -3.28 -18.49
C GLU A 160 13.78 -3.63 -18.87
N THR A 161 13.65 -4.57 -19.80
CA THR A 161 12.35 -5.17 -20.13
C THR A 161 12.01 -6.30 -19.17
N ILE A 162 10.72 -6.50 -18.91
CA ILE A 162 10.24 -7.58 -18.05
C ILE A 162 10.32 -8.91 -18.82
N ASP A 163 11.05 -9.89 -18.28
CA ASP A 163 11.01 -11.28 -18.74
C ASP A 163 9.91 -12.03 -17.97
N TYR A 164 8.70 -12.05 -18.54
CA TYR A 164 7.54 -12.68 -17.92
C TYR A 164 7.69 -14.20 -17.75
N GLU A 165 8.44 -14.87 -18.61
CA GLU A 165 8.68 -16.32 -18.44
C GLU A 165 9.56 -16.61 -17.23
N ALA A 166 10.57 -15.78 -16.99
CA ALA A 166 11.41 -15.90 -15.82
C ALA A 166 10.64 -15.60 -14.52
N ILE A 167 9.83 -14.52 -14.48
CA ILE A 167 9.09 -14.15 -13.27
C ILE A 167 7.89 -15.03 -12.97
N LYS A 168 7.35 -15.79 -13.93
CA LYS A 168 6.27 -16.75 -13.67
C LYS A 168 6.63 -17.80 -12.59
N GLN A 169 7.91 -18.09 -12.41
CA GLN A 169 8.37 -19.00 -11.36
C GLN A 169 8.18 -18.44 -9.95
N THR A 170 8.02 -17.13 -9.82
CA THR A 170 7.76 -16.43 -8.55
C THR A 170 6.28 -16.13 -8.33
N PHE A 171 5.40 -16.57 -9.22
CA PHE A 171 3.97 -16.32 -9.06
C PHE A 171 3.41 -17.16 -7.90
N SER A 172 2.47 -16.57 -7.18
CA SER A 172 1.71 -17.28 -6.15
C SER A 172 0.93 -18.43 -6.75
N THR A 173 0.82 -19.55 -6.01
CA THR A 173 -0.07 -20.66 -6.40
C THR A 173 -1.29 -20.69 -5.47
N PRO A 174 -2.48 -21.13 -5.93
CA PRO A 174 -3.65 -21.26 -5.08
C PRO A 174 -3.42 -22.11 -3.83
N GLU A 175 -2.73 -23.24 -4.00
CA GLU A 175 -2.40 -24.17 -2.92
C GLU A 175 -1.39 -23.55 -1.92
N GLY A 176 -0.36 -22.86 -2.44
CA GLY A 176 0.64 -22.18 -1.62
C GLY A 176 0.01 -21.04 -0.82
N ALA A 177 -0.85 -20.24 -1.44
CA ALA A 177 -1.59 -19.16 -0.76
C ALA A 177 -2.47 -19.72 0.37
N ALA A 178 -3.26 -20.77 0.11
CA ALA A 178 -4.12 -21.39 1.12
C ALA A 178 -3.31 -21.99 2.27
N ALA A 179 -2.19 -22.65 1.99
CA ALA A 179 -1.30 -23.21 3.01
C ALA A 179 -0.66 -22.12 3.87
N PHE A 180 -0.16 -21.05 3.25
CA PHE A 180 0.46 -19.92 3.94
C PHE A 180 -0.53 -19.19 4.87
N ILE A 181 -1.73 -18.88 4.38
CA ILE A 181 -2.79 -18.25 5.18
C ILE A 181 -3.20 -19.14 6.36
N THR A 182 -3.33 -20.43 6.12
CA THR A 182 -3.67 -21.39 7.19
C THR A 182 -2.59 -21.46 8.27
N ALA A 183 -1.32 -21.42 7.86
CA ALA A 183 -0.19 -21.49 8.78
C ALA A 183 0.02 -20.19 9.60
N THR A 184 -0.27 -19.03 9.00
CA THR A 184 0.04 -17.73 9.60
C THR A 184 -1.15 -17.02 10.22
N GLY A 185 -2.35 -17.21 9.67
CA GLY A 185 -3.57 -16.52 10.10
C GLY A 185 -3.62 -15.04 9.73
N ILE A 186 -2.94 -14.63 8.66
CA ILE A 186 -2.95 -13.23 8.17
C ILE A 186 -4.34 -12.77 7.71
N ASP A 187 -4.56 -11.45 7.72
CA ASP A 187 -5.80 -10.80 7.27
C ASP A 187 -5.79 -10.49 5.76
N THR A 188 -4.60 -10.26 5.20
CA THR A 188 -4.40 -9.90 3.79
C THR A 188 -3.20 -10.65 3.21
N PHE A 189 -3.41 -11.26 2.05
CA PHE A 189 -2.40 -11.98 1.29
C PHE A 189 -1.92 -11.11 0.13
N ALA A 190 -0.62 -10.80 0.08
CA ALA A 190 -0.02 -10.10 -1.04
C ALA A 190 0.25 -11.09 -2.18
N ALA A 191 -0.52 -10.98 -3.26
CA ALA A 191 -0.47 -11.94 -4.36
C ALA A 191 0.56 -11.55 -5.43
N ALA A 192 1.42 -12.50 -5.84
CA ALA A 192 2.31 -12.38 -6.98
C ALA A 192 1.64 -12.99 -8.22
N ILE A 193 1.23 -12.14 -9.16
CA ILE A 193 0.52 -12.52 -10.39
C ILE A 193 1.06 -11.78 -11.63
N GLY A 194 2.32 -11.35 -11.60
CA GLY A 194 2.95 -10.53 -12.64
C GLY A 194 3.13 -9.05 -12.26
N ASN A 195 2.68 -8.67 -11.09
CA ASN A 195 2.93 -7.36 -10.49
C ASN A 195 4.38 -7.29 -9.99
N LEU A 196 5.07 -6.21 -10.34
CA LEU A 196 6.46 -5.94 -9.95
C LEU A 196 6.55 -4.52 -9.38
N HIS A 197 7.47 -4.30 -8.44
CA HIS A 197 7.73 -2.95 -7.95
C HIS A 197 8.39 -2.07 -9.03
N GLY A 198 8.14 -0.75 -8.95
CA GLY A 198 8.73 0.23 -9.85
C GLY A 198 7.99 0.40 -11.19
N LYS A 199 8.58 1.20 -12.06
CA LYS A 199 8.06 1.55 -13.38
C LYS A 199 8.99 1.02 -14.46
N TYR A 200 8.45 0.29 -15.42
CA TYR A 200 9.18 -0.37 -16.51
C TYR A 200 8.89 0.32 -17.86
N PRO A 201 9.80 0.18 -18.87
CA PRO A 201 9.58 0.74 -20.21
C PRO A 201 8.34 0.19 -20.92
N VAL A 202 7.95 -1.03 -20.57
CA VAL A 202 6.74 -1.69 -21.09
C VAL A 202 5.68 -1.80 -20.01
N PRO A 203 4.38 -1.71 -20.35
CA PRO A 203 3.30 -1.89 -19.38
C PRO A 203 3.35 -3.27 -18.74
N LYS A 204 3.10 -3.34 -17.44
CA LYS A 204 2.97 -4.59 -16.71
C LYS A 204 1.72 -5.35 -17.13
N GLN A 205 1.77 -6.67 -16.99
CA GLN A 205 0.65 -7.56 -17.25
C GLN A 205 0.36 -8.39 -16.01
N LEU A 206 -0.92 -8.48 -15.65
CA LEU A 206 -1.36 -9.31 -14.53
C LEU A 206 -2.03 -10.59 -15.07
N ASP A 207 -1.71 -11.73 -14.46
CA ASP A 207 -2.39 -13.00 -14.71
C ASP A 207 -3.72 -13.04 -13.93
N LEU A 208 -4.78 -12.54 -14.55
CA LEU A 208 -6.11 -12.47 -13.94
C LEU A 208 -6.76 -13.84 -13.78
N GLU A 209 -6.42 -14.83 -14.62
CA GLU A 209 -6.90 -16.21 -14.47
C GLU A 209 -6.29 -16.87 -13.24
N LEU A 210 -5.01 -16.63 -13.00
CA LEU A 210 -4.34 -17.06 -11.77
C LEU A 210 -4.94 -16.36 -10.54
N LEU A 211 -5.17 -15.04 -10.61
CA LEU A 211 -5.81 -14.30 -9.52
C LEU A 211 -7.19 -14.88 -9.17
N GLN A 212 -8.00 -15.24 -10.17
CA GLN A 212 -9.30 -15.87 -9.92
C GLN A 212 -9.14 -17.22 -9.21
N ARG A 213 -8.20 -18.06 -9.64
CA ARG A 213 -7.93 -19.34 -8.98
C ARG A 213 -7.44 -19.18 -7.54
N ILE A 214 -6.59 -18.17 -7.29
CA ILE A 214 -6.16 -17.84 -5.92
C ILE A 214 -7.38 -17.39 -5.11
N ARG A 215 -8.21 -16.49 -5.64
CA ARG A 215 -9.43 -16.01 -4.95
C ARG A 215 -10.36 -17.15 -4.56
N ASP A 216 -10.54 -18.12 -5.46
CA ASP A 216 -11.42 -19.28 -5.23
C ASP A 216 -10.88 -20.23 -4.14
N ALA A 217 -9.56 -20.26 -3.96
CA ALA A 217 -8.89 -21.13 -3.01
C ALA A 217 -8.75 -20.55 -1.59
N ILE A 218 -8.90 -19.23 -1.41
CA ILE A 218 -8.63 -18.56 -0.13
C ILE A 218 -9.82 -17.74 0.35
N ASP A 219 -9.99 -17.64 1.67
CA ASP A 219 -10.95 -16.74 2.31
C ASP A 219 -10.22 -15.64 3.10
N CYS A 220 -9.38 -14.86 2.40
CA CYS A 220 -8.54 -13.81 2.93
C CYS A 220 -8.67 -12.57 2.04
N ASN A 221 -8.36 -11.38 2.53
CA ASN A 221 -8.21 -10.22 1.65
C ASN A 221 -7.02 -10.42 0.72
N ILE A 222 -7.03 -9.77 -0.45
CA ILE A 222 -5.93 -9.82 -1.41
C ILE A 222 -5.44 -8.39 -1.65
N SER A 223 -4.13 -8.21 -1.58
CA SER A 223 -3.44 -7.00 -1.99
C SER A 223 -2.60 -7.22 -3.25
N LEU A 224 -2.41 -6.15 -4.02
CA LEU A 224 -1.48 -6.08 -5.13
C LEU A 224 -0.44 -4.99 -4.86
N HIS A 225 0.81 -5.41 -4.74
CA HIS A 225 1.96 -4.52 -4.70
C HIS A 225 2.39 -4.12 -6.11
N GLY A 226 3.29 -3.13 -6.22
CA GLY A 226 3.84 -2.72 -7.50
C GLY A 226 2.81 -2.20 -8.50
N GLY A 227 1.74 -1.55 -8.03
CA GLY A 227 0.65 -1.05 -8.87
C GLY A 227 1.04 0.05 -9.85
N SER A 228 2.11 0.82 -9.58
CA SER A 228 2.59 1.88 -10.47
C SER A 228 2.97 1.32 -11.86
N GLY A 229 2.55 2.01 -12.93
CA GLY A 229 2.83 1.59 -14.31
C GLY A 229 1.99 0.43 -14.83
N THR A 230 1.05 -0.09 -14.06
CA THR A 230 0.08 -1.10 -14.50
C THR A 230 -1.12 -0.40 -15.16
N PRO A 231 -1.57 -0.84 -16.36
CA PRO A 231 -2.75 -0.27 -17.00
C PRO A 231 -4.04 -0.42 -16.16
N GLY A 232 -4.90 0.61 -16.19
CA GLY A 232 -6.10 0.68 -15.34
C GLY A 232 -7.05 -0.50 -15.48
N HIS A 233 -7.26 -1.01 -16.70
CA HIS A 233 -8.17 -2.14 -16.94
C HIS A 233 -7.79 -3.43 -16.20
N PHE A 234 -6.49 -3.62 -15.87
CA PHE A 234 -6.07 -4.76 -15.05
C PHE A 234 -6.56 -4.59 -13.61
N PHE A 235 -6.49 -3.37 -13.06
CA PHE A 235 -7.00 -3.11 -11.70
C PHE A 235 -8.51 -3.23 -11.62
N GLU A 236 -9.24 -2.66 -12.60
CA GLU A 236 -10.70 -2.79 -12.67
C GLU A 236 -11.12 -4.27 -12.64
N SER A 237 -10.39 -5.11 -13.38
CA SER A 237 -10.64 -6.55 -13.42
C SER A 237 -10.23 -7.24 -12.10
N ALA A 238 -9.05 -6.90 -11.55
CA ALA A 238 -8.55 -7.47 -10.31
C ALA A 238 -9.45 -7.13 -9.11
N VAL A 239 -9.96 -5.90 -9.03
CA VAL A 239 -10.92 -5.46 -8.01
C VAL A 239 -12.24 -6.24 -8.11
N LYS A 240 -12.75 -6.46 -9.32
CA LYS A 240 -13.95 -7.31 -9.54
C LYS A 240 -13.74 -8.76 -9.11
N ILE A 241 -12.51 -9.28 -9.22
CA ILE A 241 -12.14 -10.63 -8.75
C ILE A 241 -12.04 -10.68 -7.22
N GLY A 242 -11.73 -9.55 -6.55
CA GLY A 242 -11.71 -9.47 -5.08
C GLY A 242 -10.40 -8.97 -4.49
N VAL A 243 -9.60 -8.22 -5.25
CA VAL A 243 -8.51 -7.41 -4.68
C VAL A 243 -9.12 -6.28 -3.87
N THR A 244 -8.59 -6.07 -2.67
CA THR A 244 -9.11 -5.07 -1.70
C THR A 244 -8.12 -3.98 -1.33
N LYS A 245 -6.86 -4.10 -1.76
CA LYS A 245 -5.80 -3.11 -1.54
C LYS A 245 -4.84 -3.10 -2.73
N VAL A 246 -4.42 -1.91 -3.18
CA VAL A 246 -3.41 -1.74 -4.24
C VAL A 246 -2.41 -0.67 -3.83
N ASN A 247 -1.13 -1.03 -3.78
CA ASN A 247 -0.03 -0.13 -3.42
C ASN A 247 0.43 0.71 -4.61
N ILE A 248 0.50 2.03 -4.44
CA ILE A 248 0.93 3.01 -5.43
C ILE A 248 2.02 3.91 -4.83
N ASN A 249 3.23 3.83 -5.36
CA ASN A 249 4.37 4.64 -4.96
C ASN A 249 4.97 5.39 -6.17
N SER A 250 5.62 4.66 -7.09
CA SER A 250 6.45 5.24 -8.15
C SER A 250 5.69 6.20 -9.06
N ASP A 251 4.38 6.01 -9.32
CA ASP A 251 3.61 6.95 -10.14
C ASP A 251 3.53 8.34 -9.48
N MET A 252 3.38 8.39 -8.15
CA MET A 252 3.34 9.64 -7.39
C MET A 252 4.72 10.31 -7.34
N ARG A 253 5.78 9.55 -7.06
CA ARG A 253 7.17 10.04 -7.05
C ARG A 253 7.58 10.63 -8.40
N VAL A 254 7.20 9.97 -9.50
CA VAL A 254 7.46 10.47 -10.85
C VAL A 254 6.71 11.78 -11.11
N ALA A 255 5.43 11.85 -10.77
CA ALA A 255 4.62 13.07 -10.93
C ALA A 255 5.20 14.22 -10.09
N TYR A 256 5.56 13.95 -8.84
CA TYR A 256 6.19 14.89 -7.92
C TYR A 256 7.48 15.44 -8.54
N ARG A 257 8.43 14.57 -8.86
CA ARG A 257 9.76 14.95 -9.34
C ARG A 257 9.70 15.69 -10.67
N GLN A 258 8.96 15.18 -11.65
CA GLN A 258 8.88 15.83 -12.96
C GLN A 258 8.20 17.20 -12.88
N THR A 259 7.18 17.34 -12.05
CA THR A 259 6.53 18.63 -11.85
C THR A 259 7.45 19.61 -11.14
N LEU A 260 8.15 19.17 -10.09
CA LEU A 260 9.09 20.00 -9.35
C LEU A 260 10.23 20.50 -10.25
N ASP A 261 10.87 19.61 -11.03
CA ASP A 261 11.95 19.98 -11.96
C ASP A 261 11.49 21.04 -12.96
N LYS A 262 10.28 20.86 -13.53
CA LYS A 262 9.70 21.81 -14.47
C LYS A 262 9.44 23.17 -13.82
N VAL A 263 8.76 23.20 -12.66
CA VAL A 263 8.38 24.49 -12.05
C VAL A 263 9.57 25.25 -11.49
N LEU A 264 10.62 24.57 -11.05
CA LEU A 264 11.89 25.21 -10.67
C LEU A 264 12.57 25.87 -11.88
N ALA A 265 12.60 25.19 -13.02
CA ALA A 265 13.15 25.73 -14.27
C ALA A 265 12.34 26.94 -14.79
N ASP A 266 10.99 26.88 -14.68
CA ASP A 266 10.08 27.93 -15.14
C ASP A 266 10.06 29.17 -14.22
N ASN A 267 10.53 29.05 -12.96
CA ASN A 267 10.46 30.09 -11.95
C ASN A 267 11.82 30.30 -11.24
N PRO A 268 12.87 30.69 -11.95
CA PRO A 268 14.23 30.76 -11.40
C PRO A 268 14.40 31.80 -10.28
N ASP A 269 13.52 32.79 -10.21
CA ASP A 269 13.56 33.86 -9.21
C ASP A 269 12.65 33.61 -7.98
N GLU A 270 11.89 32.50 -7.95
CA GLU A 270 11.08 32.15 -6.78
C GLU A 270 11.87 31.26 -5.82
N TYR A 271 12.31 31.84 -4.72
CA TYR A 271 13.09 31.13 -3.70
C TYR A 271 12.24 30.32 -2.72
N SER A 272 10.94 30.58 -2.64
CA SER A 272 10.04 29.80 -1.79
C SER A 272 9.59 28.53 -2.49
N VAL A 273 10.42 27.49 -2.41
CA VAL A 273 10.13 26.17 -3.02
C VAL A 273 8.78 25.62 -2.53
N SER A 274 8.42 25.87 -1.26
CA SER A 274 7.12 25.44 -0.72
C SER A 274 5.92 26.06 -1.44
N LYS A 275 6.03 27.30 -1.96
CA LYS A 275 4.95 27.89 -2.79
C LYS A 275 4.79 27.14 -4.11
N LEU A 276 5.92 26.79 -4.75
CA LEU A 276 5.92 26.02 -6.00
C LEU A 276 5.32 24.63 -5.78
N ILE A 277 5.73 23.95 -4.70
CA ILE A 277 5.19 22.66 -4.31
C ILE A 277 3.68 22.76 -4.09
N ASN A 278 3.22 23.67 -3.24
CA ASN A 278 1.79 23.82 -2.93
C ASN A 278 0.95 24.13 -4.18
N LYS A 279 1.47 24.98 -5.09
CA LYS A 279 0.71 25.43 -6.26
C LYS A 279 0.68 24.43 -7.41
N HIS A 280 1.74 23.62 -7.57
CA HIS A 280 1.93 22.83 -8.76
C HIS A 280 2.15 21.33 -8.49
N VAL A 281 2.98 20.99 -7.49
CA VAL A 281 3.34 19.59 -7.22
C VAL A 281 2.19 18.85 -6.54
N ILE A 282 1.60 19.44 -5.50
CA ILE A 282 0.45 18.84 -4.80
C ILE A 282 -0.68 18.50 -5.78
N PRO A 283 -1.16 19.45 -6.65
CA PRO A 283 -2.20 19.11 -7.62
C PRO A 283 -1.79 18.02 -8.63
N ALA A 284 -0.52 17.95 -9.01
CA ALA A 284 -0.05 16.92 -9.94
C ALA A 284 -0.07 15.53 -9.29
N VAL A 285 0.35 15.41 -8.04
CA VAL A 285 0.28 14.15 -7.28
C VAL A 285 -1.18 13.79 -6.97
N GLN A 286 -2.01 14.77 -6.57
CA GLN A 286 -3.44 14.59 -6.35
C GLN A 286 -4.13 13.96 -7.56
N ALA A 287 -3.86 14.46 -8.77
CA ALA A 287 -4.44 13.93 -10.01
C ALA A 287 -4.09 12.44 -10.23
N ILE A 288 -2.86 12.02 -9.86
CA ILE A 288 -2.50 10.59 -9.90
C ILE A 288 -3.35 9.78 -8.92
N VAL A 289 -3.48 10.25 -7.68
CA VAL A 289 -4.26 9.56 -6.65
C VAL A 289 -5.74 9.46 -7.08
N GLU A 290 -6.34 10.55 -7.55
CA GLU A 290 -7.74 10.57 -8.03
C GLU A 290 -7.96 9.55 -9.16
N SER A 291 -7.06 9.50 -10.15
CA SER A 291 -7.14 8.52 -11.24
C SER A 291 -7.08 7.08 -10.74
N LYS A 292 -6.29 6.80 -9.69
CA LYS A 292 -6.23 5.47 -9.10
C LYS A 292 -7.50 5.14 -8.32
N LEU A 293 -8.06 6.08 -7.55
CA LEU A 293 -9.32 5.91 -6.82
C LEU A 293 -10.48 5.62 -7.77
N ASP A 294 -10.54 6.29 -8.94
CA ASP A 294 -11.51 5.97 -10.00
C ASP A 294 -11.35 4.51 -10.47
N THR A 295 -10.13 4.08 -10.75
CA THR A 295 -9.79 2.73 -11.24
C THR A 295 -10.11 1.63 -10.22
N PHE A 296 -9.94 1.94 -8.91
CA PHE A 296 -10.18 0.98 -7.82
C PHE A 296 -11.64 0.90 -7.36
N ASN A 297 -12.56 1.61 -8.03
CA ASN A 297 -13.97 1.69 -7.67
C ASN A 297 -14.18 2.21 -6.22
N SER A 298 -13.28 3.07 -5.74
CA SER A 298 -13.29 3.59 -4.36
C SER A 298 -14.12 4.86 -4.21
N VAL A 299 -14.49 5.51 -5.31
CA VAL A 299 -15.20 6.80 -5.32
C VAL A 299 -16.57 6.68 -4.66
N GLY A 300 -16.89 7.61 -3.74
CA GLY A 300 -18.14 7.63 -2.99
C GLY A 300 -18.25 6.52 -1.93
N ARG A 301 -17.14 5.90 -1.55
CA ARG A 301 -17.11 4.81 -0.57
C ARG A 301 -16.76 5.25 0.84
N ALA A 302 -16.28 6.49 1.06
CA ALA A 302 -16.03 7.01 2.41
C ALA A 302 -17.32 7.13 3.23
N VAL A 303 -17.21 6.99 4.57
CA VAL A 303 -18.32 7.07 5.55
C VAL A 303 -18.08 8.21 6.55
#